data_6f096583d49d1c369898dfd1f33812fd
#
_entry.id   6f096583d49d1c369898dfd1f33812fd
#
_cell.length_a   1.000
_cell.length_b   1.000
_cell.length_c   1.000
_cell.angle_alpha   90.00
_cell.angle_beta   90.00
_cell.angle_gamma   90.00
#
_symmetry.space_group_name_H-M   'P 1'
#
loop_
_entity.id
_entity.type
_entity.pdbx_description
1 polymer ?
#
loop_
_entity_poly.entity_id
_entity_poly.type
_entity_poly.pdbx_seq_one_letter_code
_entity_poly.pdbx_strand_id
1 'polypeptide(L)'
;DKILEYENIIQAFSRTNRLFGPDKPFGIIRYYRKPHTMEQNVSKAVKLYSGDRPIGLFVEKLSYNLGKLNAVFDDIAYLFKNAGIPDFEKLPADGTVRAKFASLFRDFNGYLEAAKIQGFRWDKHTYSFKDEESGNSIEITMEFDENAFLILAQRYKELSAASSDDPGSQDIDIPYDL
;
A
#
# COMPACT_ATOMS: atom_id res chain seq x y z
N ASP A 1 15.64 -25.78 -20.22
CA ASP A 1 15.24 -24.63 -19.41
C ASP A 1 15.33 -23.37 -20.26
N LYS A 2 14.19 -22.82 -20.66
CA LYS A 2 14.12 -21.54 -21.39
C LYS A 2 14.27 -20.40 -20.38
N ILE A 3 15.11 -19.43 -20.72
CA ILE A 3 15.16 -18.16 -20.00
C ILE A 3 13.84 -17.44 -20.31
N LEU A 4 13.08 -17.09 -19.28
CA LEU A 4 11.86 -16.31 -19.43
C LEU A 4 12.24 -14.83 -19.54
N GLU A 5 11.66 -14.15 -20.52
CA GLU A 5 11.87 -12.73 -20.77
C GLU A 5 10.54 -12.03 -21.04
N TYR A 6 10.45 -10.75 -20.65
CA TYR A 6 9.34 -9.84 -20.93
C TYR A 6 7.95 -10.42 -20.66
N GLU A 7 7.12 -10.51 -21.68
CA GLU A 7 5.73 -10.95 -21.61
C GLU A 7 5.56 -12.36 -21.03
N ASN A 8 6.49 -13.26 -21.31
CA ASN A 8 6.46 -14.63 -20.77
C ASN A 8 6.61 -14.66 -19.24
N ILE A 9 7.35 -13.69 -18.66
CA ILE A 9 7.48 -13.54 -17.20
C ILE A 9 6.14 -13.12 -16.62
N ILE A 10 5.50 -12.10 -17.17
CA ILE A 10 4.20 -11.60 -16.70
C ILE A 10 3.13 -12.69 -16.79
N GLN A 11 3.07 -13.41 -17.93
CA GLN A 11 2.13 -14.52 -18.10
C GLN A 11 2.38 -15.67 -17.11
N ALA A 12 3.64 -16.02 -16.87
CA ALA A 12 3.97 -17.07 -15.89
C ALA A 12 3.59 -16.65 -14.47
N PHE A 13 3.85 -15.40 -14.10
CA PHE A 13 3.56 -14.89 -12.76
C PHE A 13 2.08 -14.72 -12.51
N SER A 14 1.30 -14.25 -13.48
CA SER A 14 -0.15 -14.13 -13.36
C SER A 14 -0.85 -15.47 -13.12
N ARG A 15 -0.29 -16.58 -13.62
CA ARG A 15 -0.81 -17.93 -13.36
C ARG A 15 -0.57 -18.41 -11.94
N THR A 16 0.46 -17.91 -11.26
CA THR A 16 0.78 -18.28 -9.87
C THR A 16 0.08 -17.39 -8.86
N ASN A 17 -0.39 -16.22 -9.29
CA ASN A 17 -1.07 -15.25 -8.43
C ASN A 17 -2.58 -15.54 -8.27
N ARG A 18 -2.98 -16.80 -8.28
CA ARG A 18 -4.35 -17.18 -7.94
C ARG A 18 -4.47 -17.26 -6.42
N LEU A 19 -5.17 -16.28 -5.85
CA LEU A 19 -5.56 -16.29 -4.45
C LEU A 19 -6.42 -17.52 -4.17
N PHE A 20 -6.08 -18.27 -3.14
CA PHE A 20 -6.82 -19.46 -2.73
C PHE A 20 -7.26 -19.35 -1.26
N GLY A 21 -7.83 -18.21 -0.89
CA GLY A 21 -8.29 -17.91 0.45
C GLY A 21 -7.18 -17.44 1.41
N PRO A 22 -7.50 -17.25 2.69
CA PRO A 22 -6.57 -16.72 3.69
C PRO A 22 -5.34 -17.61 3.93
N ASP A 23 -5.44 -18.92 3.66
CA ASP A 23 -4.35 -19.86 3.84
C ASP A 23 -3.28 -19.80 2.73
N LYS A 24 -3.60 -19.17 1.61
CA LYS A 24 -2.67 -18.98 0.48
C LYS A 24 -2.82 -17.60 -0.12
N PRO A 25 -2.33 -16.56 0.57
CA PRO A 25 -2.52 -15.17 0.15
C PRO A 25 -1.64 -14.75 -1.05
N PHE A 26 -0.59 -15.53 -1.38
CA PHE A 26 0.32 -15.23 -2.51
C PHE A 26 0.94 -16.49 -3.11
N GLY A 27 1.37 -16.39 -4.37
CA GLY A 27 2.16 -17.41 -5.03
C GLY A 27 3.66 -17.23 -4.75
N ILE A 28 4.39 -18.33 -4.56
CA ILE A 28 5.84 -18.31 -4.40
C ILE A 28 6.48 -18.79 -5.68
N ILE A 29 7.39 -17.99 -6.24
CA ILE A 29 8.18 -18.33 -7.41
C ILE A 29 9.63 -18.50 -6.98
N ARG A 30 10.23 -19.66 -7.23
CA ARG A 30 11.62 -19.96 -6.90
C ARG A 30 12.43 -20.19 -8.16
N TYR A 31 13.61 -19.57 -8.23
CA TYR A 31 14.55 -19.75 -9.32
C TYR A 31 15.67 -20.67 -8.85
N TYR A 32 15.89 -21.74 -9.61
CA TYR A 32 16.94 -22.71 -9.32
C TYR A 32 18.20 -22.52 -10.16
N ARG A 33 18.07 -21.81 -11.30
CA ARG A 33 19.20 -21.52 -12.20
C ARG A 33 19.26 -20.04 -12.55
N LYS A 34 20.46 -19.48 -12.57
CA LYS A 34 20.76 -18.09 -12.93
C LYS A 34 19.85 -17.06 -12.22
N PRO A 35 19.80 -17.07 -10.87
CA PRO A 35 18.88 -16.20 -10.12
C PRO A 35 19.07 -14.72 -10.45
N HIS A 36 20.31 -14.24 -10.58
CA HIS A 36 20.60 -12.84 -10.93
C HIS A 36 20.11 -12.44 -12.31
N THR A 37 20.20 -13.33 -13.31
CA THR A 37 19.67 -13.05 -14.66
C THR A 37 18.15 -12.97 -14.62
N MET A 38 17.51 -13.87 -13.88
CA MET A 38 16.06 -13.87 -13.72
C MET A 38 15.58 -12.63 -12.96
N GLU A 39 16.27 -12.22 -11.91
CA GLU A 39 15.96 -10.99 -11.17
C GLU A 39 16.01 -9.76 -12.10
N GLN A 40 17.04 -9.63 -12.92
CA GLN A 40 17.14 -8.54 -13.89
C GLN A 40 16.03 -8.61 -14.94
N ASN A 41 15.69 -9.80 -15.45
CA ASN A 41 14.65 -9.97 -16.44
C ASN A 41 13.26 -9.65 -15.86
N VAL A 42 13.02 -10.05 -14.61
CA VAL A 42 11.78 -9.71 -13.87
C VAL A 42 11.68 -8.20 -13.68
N SER A 43 12.75 -7.56 -13.22
CA SER A 43 12.79 -6.10 -13.02
C SER A 43 12.52 -5.34 -14.31
N LYS A 44 13.13 -5.79 -15.45
CA LYS A 44 12.88 -5.19 -16.77
C LYS A 44 11.45 -5.40 -17.25
N ALA A 45 10.90 -6.62 -17.08
CA ALA A 45 9.54 -6.92 -17.51
C ALA A 45 8.53 -6.08 -16.70
N VAL A 46 8.70 -6.02 -15.39
CA VAL A 46 7.88 -5.20 -14.50
C VAL A 46 7.93 -3.73 -14.90
N LYS A 47 9.12 -3.17 -15.10
CA LYS A 47 9.29 -1.78 -15.51
C LYS A 47 8.60 -1.48 -16.84
N LEU A 48 8.71 -2.37 -17.81
CA LEU A 48 8.09 -2.23 -19.12
C LEU A 48 6.55 -2.22 -19.05
N TYR A 49 5.95 -3.11 -18.23
CA TYR A 49 4.50 -3.26 -18.15
C TYR A 49 3.84 -2.33 -17.12
N SER A 50 4.60 -1.77 -16.19
CA SER A 50 4.09 -0.83 -15.18
C SER A 50 4.07 0.64 -15.62
N GLY A 51 4.63 0.93 -16.80
CA GLY A 51 4.75 2.31 -17.28
C GLY A 51 5.57 3.20 -16.34
N ASP A 52 6.72 2.69 -15.85
CA ASP A 52 7.60 3.33 -14.85
C ASP A 52 6.96 3.55 -13.47
N ARG A 53 5.75 3.09 -13.23
CA ARG A 53 5.23 3.02 -11.86
C ARG A 53 5.97 1.88 -11.15
N PRO A 54 6.57 2.12 -9.98
CA PRO A 54 7.05 1.02 -9.15
C PRO A 54 5.83 0.19 -8.76
N ILE A 55 5.57 -0.85 -9.53
CA ILE A 55 4.60 -1.83 -9.10
C ILE A 55 5.21 -2.44 -7.85
N GLY A 56 4.47 -2.44 -6.75
CA GLY A 56 4.78 -3.18 -5.54
C GLY A 56 4.74 -4.70 -5.76
N LEU A 57 5.33 -5.17 -6.87
CA LEU A 57 5.55 -6.59 -7.19
C LEU A 57 6.75 -7.15 -6.44
N PHE A 58 7.67 -6.31 -6.03
CA PHE A 58 8.62 -6.59 -4.98
C PHE A 58 8.00 -6.06 -3.70
N VAL A 59 7.24 -6.91 -3.06
CA VAL A 59 6.59 -6.61 -1.81
C VAL A 59 7.68 -6.26 -0.82
N GLU A 60 7.84 -4.98 -0.55
CA GLU A 60 8.68 -4.52 0.56
C GLU A 60 8.32 -5.33 1.81
N LYS A 61 9.30 -5.65 2.64
CA LYS A 61 9.06 -6.45 3.85
C LYS A 61 7.91 -5.85 4.66
N LEU A 62 7.10 -6.67 5.32
CA LEU A 62 5.99 -6.20 6.16
C LEU A 62 6.45 -5.10 7.12
N SER A 63 7.64 -5.23 7.72
CA SER A 63 8.23 -4.20 8.59
C SER A 63 8.35 -2.82 7.92
N TYR A 64 8.74 -2.78 6.64
CA TYR A 64 8.80 -1.53 5.88
C TYR A 64 7.41 -0.92 5.69
N ASN A 65 6.44 -1.73 5.25
CA ASN A 65 5.08 -1.24 5.03
C ASN A 65 4.42 -0.74 6.32
N LEU A 66 4.64 -1.41 7.45
CA LEU A 66 4.13 -0.96 8.75
C LEU A 66 4.79 0.34 9.20
N GLY A 67 6.09 0.49 9.00
CA GLY A 67 6.79 1.76 9.28
C GLY A 67 6.28 2.91 8.41
N LYS A 68 6.02 2.64 7.12
CA LYS A 68 5.43 3.64 6.20
C LYS A 68 3.99 3.99 6.58
N LEU A 69 3.19 3.01 7.01
CA LEU A 69 1.84 3.27 7.51
C LEU A 69 1.83 4.23 8.70
N ASN A 70 2.66 4.00 9.72
CA ASN A 70 2.78 4.92 10.85
C ASN A 70 3.22 6.32 10.38
N ALA A 71 4.27 6.41 9.57
CA ALA A 71 4.76 7.69 9.09
C ALA A 71 3.71 8.49 8.30
N VAL A 72 2.96 7.83 7.42
CA VAL A 72 1.89 8.51 6.65
C VAL A 72 0.71 8.87 7.55
N PHE A 73 0.39 8.04 8.54
CA PHE A 73 -0.64 8.36 9.54
C PHE A 73 -0.27 9.59 10.35
N ASP A 74 0.99 9.69 10.80
CA ASP A 74 1.51 10.89 11.49
C ASP A 74 1.42 12.14 10.63
N ASP A 75 1.78 12.03 9.35
CA ASP A 75 1.66 13.14 8.40
C ASP A 75 0.21 13.60 8.24
N ILE A 76 -0.75 12.67 8.18
CA ILE A 76 -2.18 12.99 8.13
C ILE A 76 -2.62 13.63 9.44
N ALA A 77 -2.25 13.07 10.59
CA ALA A 77 -2.59 13.61 11.91
C ALA A 77 -2.05 15.03 12.09
N TYR A 78 -0.79 15.25 11.67
CA TYR A 78 -0.18 16.57 11.69
C TYR A 78 -0.91 17.58 10.79
N LEU A 79 -1.32 17.13 9.59
CA LEU A 79 -2.07 17.96 8.63
C LEU A 79 -3.40 18.45 9.22
N PHE A 80 -4.17 17.54 9.83
CA PHE A 80 -5.45 17.88 10.46
C PHE A 80 -5.27 18.74 11.71
N LYS A 81 -4.28 18.43 12.54
CA LYS A 81 -3.94 19.23 13.72
C LYS A 81 -3.61 20.67 13.37
N ASN A 82 -2.80 20.89 12.32
CA ASN A 82 -2.46 22.24 11.85
C ASN A 82 -3.66 22.99 11.26
N ALA A 83 -4.64 22.27 10.73
CA ALA A 83 -5.91 22.85 10.31
C ALA A 83 -6.88 23.12 11.46
N GLY A 84 -6.50 22.85 12.71
CA GLY A 84 -7.34 23.03 13.91
C GLY A 84 -8.48 22.03 14.01
N ILE A 85 -8.32 20.83 13.43
CA ILE A 85 -9.34 19.79 13.41
C ILE A 85 -8.85 18.60 14.24
N PRO A 86 -9.32 18.44 15.49
CA PRO A 86 -8.98 17.26 16.29
C PRO A 86 -9.69 16.02 15.75
N ASP A 87 -9.08 14.85 15.96
CA ASP A 87 -9.70 13.53 15.75
C ASP A 87 -10.35 13.31 14.37
N PHE A 88 -9.88 14.05 13.37
CA PHE A 88 -10.38 13.96 11.98
C PHE A 88 -11.90 14.23 11.84
N GLU A 89 -12.51 15.03 12.73
CA GLU A 89 -13.96 15.23 12.79
C GLU A 89 -14.59 15.74 11.50
N LYS A 90 -13.87 16.52 10.72
CA LYS A 90 -14.33 17.09 9.45
C LYS A 90 -13.19 17.31 8.48
N LEU A 91 -13.51 17.52 7.19
CA LEU A 91 -12.52 17.91 6.20
C LEU A 91 -11.98 19.32 6.48
N PRO A 92 -10.67 19.56 6.21
CA PRO A 92 -10.10 20.90 6.18
C PRO A 92 -10.84 21.80 5.19
N ALA A 93 -10.96 23.09 5.52
CA ALA A 93 -11.61 24.05 4.64
C ALA A 93 -10.76 24.38 3.40
N ASP A 94 -9.44 24.40 3.57
CA ASP A 94 -8.47 24.76 2.54
C ASP A 94 -8.33 23.66 1.48
N GLY A 95 -8.46 24.02 0.19
CA GLY A 95 -8.37 23.09 -0.93
C GLY A 95 -6.99 22.46 -1.09
N THR A 96 -5.91 23.19 -0.79
CA THR A 96 -4.54 22.66 -0.86
C THR A 96 -4.31 21.59 0.21
N VAL A 97 -4.83 21.83 1.41
CA VAL A 97 -4.79 20.87 2.52
C VAL A 97 -5.60 19.61 2.17
N ARG A 98 -6.77 19.76 1.56
CA ARG A 98 -7.57 18.64 1.05
C ARG A 98 -6.83 17.81 0.00
N ALA A 99 -6.20 18.46 -0.97
CA ALA A 99 -5.42 17.79 -2.00
C ALA A 99 -4.24 17.00 -1.40
N LYS A 100 -3.55 17.59 -0.42
CA LYS A 100 -2.47 16.91 0.32
C LYS A 100 -3.00 15.72 1.11
N PHE A 101 -4.12 15.86 1.80
CA PHE A 101 -4.78 14.74 2.48
C PHE A 101 -5.15 13.62 1.50
N ALA A 102 -5.72 13.94 0.34
CA ALA A 102 -6.06 12.95 -0.68
C ALA A 102 -4.84 12.16 -1.16
N SER A 103 -3.68 12.82 -1.33
CA SER A 103 -2.44 12.14 -1.70
C SER A 103 -1.95 11.21 -0.59
N LEU A 104 -1.87 11.71 0.64
CA LEU A 104 -1.42 10.93 1.80
C LEU A 104 -2.34 9.73 2.06
N PHE A 105 -3.66 9.90 1.93
CA PHE A 105 -4.58 8.79 2.14
C PHE A 105 -4.47 7.71 1.05
N ARG A 106 -4.20 8.07 -0.20
CA ARG A 106 -3.90 7.09 -1.26
C ARG A 106 -2.62 6.31 -0.96
N ASP A 107 -1.57 6.98 -0.50
CA ASP A 107 -0.33 6.33 -0.11
C ASP A 107 -0.56 5.39 1.08
N PHE A 108 -1.32 5.84 2.09
CA PHE A 108 -1.74 5.05 3.24
C PHE A 108 -2.46 3.76 2.82
N ASN A 109 -3.46 3.88 1.94
CA ASN A 109 -4.18 2.72 1.41
C ASN A 109 -3.26 1.75 0.66
N GLY A 110 -2.34 2.26 -0.15
CA GLY A 110 -1.39 1.43 -0.86
C GLY A 110 -0.51 0.59 0.07
N TYR A 111 0.01 1.19 1.15
CA TYR A 111 0.77 0.48 2.16
C TYR A 111 -0.09 -0.49 2.98
N LEU A 112 -1.34 -0.11 3.29
CA LEU A 112 -2.27 -0.96 4.03
C LEU A 112 -2.63 -2.23 3.25
N GLU A 113 -2.92 -2.11 1.96
CA GLU A 113 -3.17 -3.24 1.08
C GLU A 113 -1.96 -4.18 1.01
N ALA A 114 -0.76 -3.62 0.81
CA ALA A 114 0.46 -4.39 0.81
C ALA A 114 0.67 -5.11 2.16
N ALA A 115 0.45 -4.43 3.28
CA ALA A 115 0.58 -5.00 4.61
C ALA A 115 -0.47 -6.08 4.89
N LYS A 116 -1.73 -5.91 4.45
CA LYS A 116 -2.80 -6.93 4.58
C LYS A 116 -2.43 -8.22 3.86
N ILE A 117 -1.91 -8.14 2.63
CA ILE A 117 -1.44 -9.31 1.88
C ILE A 117 -0.32 -10.04 2.63
N GLN A 118 0.48 -9.32 3.42
CA GLN A 118 1.62 -9.85 4.18
C GLN A 118 1.28 -10.31 5.60
N GLY A 119 0.02 -10.19 6.01
CA GLY A 119 -0.44 -10.68 7.30
C GLY A 119 -0.67 -9.59 8.36
N PHE A 120 -0.83 -8.33 7.95
CA PHE A 120 -1.37 -7.28 8.82
C PHE A 120 -2.79 -7.65 9.28
N ARG A 121 -3.07 -7.42 10.55
CA ARG A 121 -4.37 -7.66 11.17
C ARG A 121 -4.70 -6.52 12.12
N TRP A 122 -5.94 -6.09 12.13
CA TRP A 122 -6.43 -5.01 13.00
C TRP A 122 -6.37 -5.34 14.50
N ASP A 123 -6.53 -6.63 14.85
CA ASP A 123 -6.47 -7.10 16.24
C ASP A 123 -5.03 -7.24 16.77
N LYS A 124 -4.01 -7.00 15.94
CA LYS A 124 -2.60 -7.09 16.31
C LYS A 124 -1.92 -5.73 16.26
N HIS A 125 -1.65 -5.16 17.42
CA HIS A 125 -1.05 -3.82 17.52
C HIS A 125 0.47 -3.79 17.41
N THR A 126 1.18 -4.86 17.77
CA THR A 126 2.64 -4.89 17.77
C THR A 126 3.17 -6.07 16.97
N TYR A 127 4.17 -5.79 16.12
CA TYR A 127 4.82 -6.74 15.23
C TYR A 127 6.31 -6.80 15.55
N SER A 128 6.85 -8.01 15.77
CA SER A 128 8.26 -8.24 16.03
C SER A 128 8.92 -8.90 14.82
N PHE A 129 10.06 -8.35 14.40
CA PHE A 129 10.84 -8.83 13.27
C PHE A 129 12.27 -9.10 13.72
N LYS A 130 12.90 -10.13 13.15
CA LYS A 130 14.35 -10.31 13.29
C LYS A 130 15.03 -9.62 12.12
N ASP A 131 15.93 -8.71 12.43
CA ASP A 131 16.83 -8.14 11.43
C ASP A 131 17.87 -9.19 11.04
N GLU A 132 17.90 -9.53 9.76
CA GLU A 132 18.79 -10.57 9.22
C GLU A 132 20.26 -10.16 9.24
N GLU A 133 20.57 -8.84 9.24
CA GLU A 133 21.94 -8.33 9.22
C GLU A 133 22.52 -8.16 10.62
N SER A 134 21.74 -7.61 11.56
CA SER A 134 22.20 -7.33 12.92
C SER A 134 21.85 -8.41 13.92
N GLY A 135 20.89 -9.30 13.59
CA GLY A 135 20.35 -10.32 14.52
C GLY A 135 19.45 -9.74 15.62
N ASN A 136 19.25 -8.42 15.63
CA ASN A 136 18.42 -7.73 16.61
C ASN A 136 16.92 -7.91 16.31
N SER A 137 16.08 -7.84 17.36
CA SER A 137 14.63 -7.78 17.20
C SER A 137 14.19 -6.33 17.04
N ILE A 138 13.43 -6.05 15.97
CA ILE A 138 12.78 -4.77 15.73
C ILE A 138 11.31 -4.94 16.06
N GLU A 139 10.77 -4.09 16.91
CA GLU A 139 9.34 -4.05 17.21
C GLU A 139 8.71 -2.80 16.59
N ILE A 140 7.59 -3.00 15.91
CA ILE A 140 6.79 -1.93 15.32
C ILE A 140 5.40 -2.00 15.94
N THR A 141 5.02 -0.95 16.65
CA THR A 141 3.67 -0.77 17.20
C THR A 141 2.89 0.14 16.28
N MET A 142 1.66 -0.24 15.95
CA MET A 142 0.78 0.57 15.11
C MET A 142 0.25 1.75 15.92
N GLU A 143 0.29 2.94 15.32
CA GLU A 143 -0.14 4.20 15.93
C GLU A 143 -1.60 4.53 15.64
N PHE A 144 -2.27 3.68 14.89
CA PHE A 144 -3.68 3.81 14.53
C PHE A 144 -4.40 2.46 14.66
N ASP A 145 -5.70 2.54 14.79
CA ASP A 145 -6.62 1.40 14.82
C ASP A 145 -7.57 1.40 13.61
N GLU A 146 -8.42 0.38 13.52
CA GLU A 146 -9.42 0.26 12.46
C GLU A 146 -10.41 1.43 12.48
N ASN A 147 -10.78 1.94 13.66
CA ASN A 147 -11.70 3.06 13.79
C ASN A 147 -11.12 4.35 13.20
N ALA A 148 -9.86 4.66 13.50
CA ALA A 148 -9.17 5.81 12.90
C ALA A 148 -9.11 5.69 11.37
N PHE A 149 -8.82 4.49 10.85
CA PHE A 149 -8.86 4.23 9.41
C PHE A 149 -10.26 4.49 8.81
N LEU A 150 -11.33 4.00 9.44
CA LEU A 150 -12.70 4.19 8.95
C LEU A 150 -13.10 5.68 8.93
N ILE A 151 -12.70 6.44 9.94
CA ILE A 151 -12.92 7.89 9.97
C ILE A 151 -12.19 8.57 8.80
N LEU A 152 -10.92 8.24 8.58
CA LEU A 152 -10.15 8.79 7.46
C LEU A 152 -10.73 8.39 6.10
N ALA A 153 -11.17 7.15 5.95
CA ALA A 153 -11.84 6.67 4.73
C ALA A 153 -13.14 7.45 4.47
N GLN A 154 -13.91 7.73 5.53
CA GLN A 154 -15.11 8.57 5.43
C GLN A 154 -14.76 9.99 4.97
N ARG A 155 -13.70 10.61 5.54
CA ARG A 155 -13.22 11.95 5.11
C ARG A 155 -12.77 11.92 3.64
N TYR A 156 -12.12 10.85 3.21
CA TYR A 156 -11.70 10.71 1.81
C TYR A 156 -12.89 10.59 0.85
N LYS A 157 -13.94 9.83 1.21
CA LYS A 157 -15.18 9.76 0.43
C LYS A 157 -15.87 11.13 0.29
N GLU A 158 -15.83 11.96 1.32
CA GLU A 158 -16.40 13.31 1.28
C GLU A 158 -15.67 14.23 0.29
N LEU A 159 -14.36 13.99 0.01
CA LEU A 159 -13.64 14.72 -1.02
C LEU A 159 -14.19 14.43 -2.42
N SER A 160 -14.49 13.17 -2.73
CA SER A 160 -15.03 12.79 -4.03
C SER A 160 -16.47 13.29 -4.22
N ALA A 161 -17.30 13.28 -3.16
CA ALA A 161 -18.64 13.85 -3.22
C ALA A 161 -18.63 15.36 -3.46
N ALA A 162 -17.68 16.09 -2.87
CA ALA A 162 -17.53 17.53 -3.09
C ALA A 162 -16.98 17.88 -4.48
N SER A 163 -16.31 16.94 -5.16
CA SER A 163 -15.77 17.11 -6.51
C SER A 163 -16.82 16.85 -7.61
N SER A 164 -17.88 16.11 -7.31
CA SER A 164 -18.95 15.79 -8.28
C SER A 164 -19.89 16.96 -8.57
N ASP A 165 -19.82 18.04 -7.78
CA ASP A 165 -20.53 19.31 -8.07
C ASP A 165 -19.75 20.22 -9.04
N ASP A 166 -18.55 19.84 -9.46
CA ASP A 166 -17.75 20.56 -10.46
C ASP A 166 -17.71 19.76 -11.78
N PRO A 167 -18.32 20.24 -12.88
CA PRO A 167 -18.45 19.49 -14.14
C PRO A 167 -17.13 19.18 -14.87
N GLY A 168 -15.99 19.40 -14.23
CA GLY A 168 -14.62 19.14 -14.75
C GLY A 168 -13.83 18.09 -13.99
N SER A 169 -14.37 17.45 -12.94
CA SER A 169 -13.60 16.50 -12.15
C SER A 169 -13.59 15.09 -12.77
N GLN A 170 -12.39 14.56 -13.00
CA GLN A 170 -12.18 13.16 -13.36
C GLN A 170 -12.64 12.25 -12.22
N ASP A 171 -13.42 11.21 -12.55
CA ASP A 171 -13.83 10.15 -11.65
C ASP A 171 -12.64 9.62 -10.84
N ILE A 172 -12.69 9.79 -9.52
CA ILE A 172 -11.76 9.15 -8.60
C ILE A 172 -12.30 7.74 -8.34
N ASP A 173 -11.71 6.77 -9.01
CA ASP A 173 -12.03 5.35 -8.83
C ASP A 173 -11.71 4.95 -7.38
N ILE A 174 -12.74 4.63 -6.60
CA ILE A 174 -12.61 4.20 -5.19
C ILE A 174 -12.61 2.68 -5.21
N PRO A 175 -11.48 2.00 -4.91
CA PRO A 175 -11.37 0.54 -5.05
C PRO A 175 -12.01 -0.25 -3.90
N TYR A 176 -13.11 0.20 -3.30
CA TYR A 176 -13.78 -0.56 -2.24
C TYR A 176 -15.32 -0.55 -2.35
N ASP A 177 -15.84 -1.71 -2.72
CA ASP A 177 -17.15 -2.16 -2.24
C ASP A 177 -16.99 -2.68 -0.80
N LEU A 178 -17.75 -2.11 0.12
CA LEU A 178 -17.88 -2.55 1.50
C LEU A 178 -18.81 -3.75 1.57
#